data_85276fc07b023d9a48cc2e90c25cf93f
#
_entry.id   85276fc07b023d9a48cc2e90c25cf93f
#
_cell.length_a   1.000
_cell.length_b   1.000
_cell.length_c   1.000
_cell.angle_alpha   90.00
_cell.angle_beta   90.00
_cell.angle_gamma   90.00
#
_symmetry.space_group_name_H-M   'P 1'
#
loop_
_entity.id
_entity.type
_entity.pdbx_description
1 polymer ?
#
loop_
_entity_poly.entity_id
_entity_poly.type
_entity_poly.pdbx_seq_one_letter_code
_entity_poly.pdbx_strand_id
1 'polypeptide(L)'
;MHGIGERALELIGRARPGALHRDLAEKIGMTPDAFSRALNGKRAFSSIEVARLADELDADIHWLITGQPDPNRLVVAARHRFDHETGRRDVPDREADDQVLRDVALTYRQGGLQAKPVSQLPATADRVRAALGEDFVRPFADRLEARFGVDVVRVAELSTAYSFTLGGHRVIVLPATGNWFWENWSMAHELGHLALAHHDQGISEAERDRHEAAANAFAADLLLPRVLLASIDWNSLDAAGLAEILWQWGVSIDALARRLNALNGELPAILREWASQPTQRLLRRHWAVGASFDEITLRMDAAARRRFPLPLQEAHLAGIESGTLGKGTLAWMLGIDPDALEVDVPAVPEVNVDDLSAALGL
;
A
#
# COMPACT_ATOMS: atom_id res chain seq x y z
N MET A 1 22.18 -24.56 -12.14
CA MET A 1 20.83 -24.32 -11.58
C MET A 1 20.94 -24.56 -10.09
N HIS A 2 20.69 -23.52 -9.30
CA HIS A 2 20.68 -23.64 -7.83
C HIS A 2 19.46 -24.49 -7.41
N GLY A 3 19.70 -25.49 -6.55
CA GLY A 3 18.64 -26.33 -5.98
C GLY A 3 17.83 -25.58 -4.91
N ILE A 4 16.69 -26.16 -4.46
CA ILE A 4 15.86 -25.59 -3.37
C ILE A 4 16.71 -25.30 -2.13
N GLY A 5 17.63 -26.21 -1.75
CA GLY A 5 18.50 -26.05 -0.59
C GLY A 5 19.42 -24.84 -0.67
N GLU A 6 20.01 -24.57 -1.84
CA GLU A 6 20.89 -23.40 -2.05
C GLU A 6 20.10 -22.10 -1.98
N ARG A 7 18.90 -22.03 -2.61
CA ARG A 7 18.01 -20.87 -2.50
C ARG A 7 17.51 -20.65 -1.07
N ALA A 8 17.22 -21.73 -0.35
CA ALA A 8 16.84 -21.66 1.06
C ALA A 8 17.98 -21.08 1.92
N LEU A 9 19.23 -21.50 1.69
CA LEU A 9 20.40 -20.97 2.39
C LEU A 9 20.59 -19.47 2.11
N GLU A 10 20.44 -19.05 0.86
CA GLU A 10 20.49 -17.63 0.48
C GLU A 10 19.44 -16.80 1.24
N LEU A 11 18.18 -17.28 1.25
CA LEU A 11 17.10 -16.62 1.96
C LEU A 11 17.32 -16.56 3.47
N ILE A 12 17.75 -17.64 4.09
CA ILE A 12 18.06 -17.68 5.52
C ILE A 12 19.13 -16.65 5.85
N GLY A 13 20.18 -16.55 5.02
CA GLY A 13 21.23 -15.56 5.19
C GLY A 13 20.74 -14.11 5.14
N ARG A 14 19.74 -13.82 4.29
CA ARG A 14 19.10 -12.50 4.13
C ARG A 14 18.07 -12.20 5.23
N ALA A 15 17.10 -13.10 5.39
CA ALA A 15 15.93 -12.87 6.23
C ALA A 15 16.20 -13.05 7.73
N ARG A 16 17.11 -13.95 8.07
CA ARG A 16 17.45 -14.32 9.45
C ARG A 16 18.96 -14.42 9.66
N PRO A 17 19.72 -13.33 9.46
CA PRO A 17 21.16 -13.36 9.64
C PRO A 17 21.52 -13.79 11.07
N GLY A 18 22.33 -14.86 11.16
CA GLY A 18 22.73 -15.44 12.46
C GLY A 18 21.74 -16.37 13.12
N ALA A 19 20.58 -16.68 12.49
CA ALA A 19 19.65 -17.68 13.02
C ALA A 19 20.29 -19.08 13.04
N LEU A 20 20.05 -19.82 14.12
CA LEU A 20 20.48 -21.22 14.21
C LEU A 20 19.57 -22.08 13.33
N HIS A 21 20.14 -22.86 12.43
CA HIS A 21 19.39 -23.77 11.56
C HIS A 21 18.52 -24.76 12.35
N ARG A 22 18.91 -25.09 13.57
CA ARG A 22 18.13 -25.97 14.47
C ARG A 22 16.79 -25.34 14.84
N ASP A 23 16.77 -24.03 15.12
CA ASP A 23 15.56 -23.30 15.56
C ASP A 23 14.58 -23.12 14.38
N LEU A 24 15.12 -22.89 13.17
CA LEU A 24 14.32 -22.90 11.94
C LEU A 24 13.76 -24.29 11.63
N ALA A 25 14.57 -25.35 11.81
CA ALA A 25 14.13 -26.69 11.58
C ALA A 25 12.92 -27.04 12.48
N GLU A 26 12.98 -26.69 13.77
CA GLU A 26 11.89 -26.90 14.71
C GLU A 26 10.59 -26.19 14.30
N LYS A 27 10.69 -24.93 13.91
CA LYS A 27 9.56 -24.12 13.45
C LYS A 27 8.84 -24.71 12.23
N ILE A 28 9.58 -25.29 11.31
CA ILE A 28 8.99 -25.92 10.10
C ILE A 28 8.65 -27.39 10.29
N GLY A 29 8.85 -27.94 11.51
CA GLY A 29 8.53 -29.31 11.87
C GLY A 29 9.52 -30.36 11.34
N MET A 30 10.80 -29.98 11.16
CA MET A 30 11.89 -30.85 10.76
C MET A 30 12.85 -31.14 11.92
N THR A 31 13.53 -32.30 11.87
CA THR A 31 14.69 -32.48 12.75
C THR A 31 15.89 -31.69 12.22
N PRO A 32 16.81 -31.21 13.07
CA PRO A 32 17.98 -30.46 12.64
C PRO A 32 18.84 -31.20 11.62
N ASP A 33 19.01 -32.53 11.75
CA ASP A 33 19.74 -33.35 10.79
C ASP A 33 19.04 -33.44 9.43
N ALA A 34 17.72 -33.66 9.42
CA ALA A 34 16.94 -33.69 8.19
C ALA A 34 16.98 -32.34 7.46
N PHE A 35 16.88 -31.22 8.19
CA PHE A 35 16.96 -29.88 7.65
C PHE A 35 18.35 -29.59 7.06
N SER A 36 19.42 -29.89 7.81
CA SER A 36 20.79 -29.72 7.33
C SER A 36 21.06 -30.54 6.06
N ARG A 37 20.59 -31.78 6.00
CA ARG A 37 20.72 -32.63 4.81
C ARG A 37 19.95 -32.10 3.62
N ALA A 38 18.78 -31.53 3.85
CA ALA A 38 17.94 -30.89 2.81
C ALA A 38 18.58 -29.61 2.26
N LEU A 39 19.11 -28.74 3.13
CA LEU A 39 19.86 -27.56 2.72
C LEU A 39 21.09 -27.90 1.86
N ASN A 40 21.80 -28.97 2.21
CA ASN A 40 22.98 -29.42 1.47
C ASN A 40 22.68 -30.34 0.26
N GLY A 41 21.40 -30.43 -0.14
CA GLY A 41 21.00 -31.22 -1.30
C GLY A 41 21.14 -32.76 -1.13
N LYS A 42 21.42 -33.25 0.10
CA LYS A 42 21.53 -34.68 0.42
C LYS A 42 20.19 -35.37 0.68
N ARG A 43 19.11 -34.59 0.75
CA ARG A 43 17.72 -34.97 0.89
C ARG A 43 16.85 -33.97 0.15
N ALA A 44 15.77 -34.41 -0.47
CA ALA A 44 14.77 -33.50 -1.00
C ALA A 44 13.90 -32.94 0.14
N PHE A 45 13.48 -31.66 0.05
CA PHE A 45 12.36 -31.12 0.85
C PHE A 45 11.06 -31.73 0.35
N SER A 46 10.15 -32.08 1.25
CA SER A 46 8.75 -32.31 0.88
C SER A 46 8.05 -31.01 0.54
N SER A 47 6.92 -31.08 -0.17
CA SER A 47 6.12 -29.89 -0.50
C SER A 47 5.65 -29.11 0.74
N ILE A 48 5.30 -29.83 1.81
CA ILE A 48 4.89 -29.22 3.10
C ILE A 48 6.06 -28.51 3.77
N GLU A 49 7.26 -29.11 3.75
CA GLU A 49 8.47 -28.49 4.33
C GLU A 49 8.87 -27.22 3.55
N VAL A 50 8.75 -27.23 2.21
CA VAL A 50 9.00 -26.05 1.38
C VAL A 50 7.97 -24.95 1.69
N ALA A 51 6.69 -25.31 1.80
CA ALA A 51 5.63 -24.35 2.12
C ALA A 51 5.86 -23.68 3.47
N ARG A 52 6.11 -24.47 4.54
CA ARG A 52 6.40 -23.95 5.87
C ARG A 52 7.67 -23.11 5.91
N LEU A 53 8.70 -23.47 5.15
CA LEU A 53 9.92 -22.69 5.03
C LEU A 53 9.67 -21.35 4.32
N ALA A 54 8.85 -21.36 3.27
CA ALA A 54 8.42 -20.15 2.57
C ALA A 54 7.66 -19.20 3.52
N ASP A 55 6.73 -19.74 4.31
CA ASP A 55 5.94 -18.97 5.29
C ASP A 55 6.83 -18.38 6.40
N GLU A 56 7.74 -19.18 6.99
CA GLU A 56 8.64 -18.71 8.06
C GLU A 56 9.61 -17.62 7.59
N LEU A 57 10.01 -17.67 6.33
CA LEU A 57 10.96 -16.71 5.74
C LEU A 57 10.27 -15.58 4.95
N ASP A 58 8.93 -15.53 4.92
CA ASP A 58 8.13 -14.61 4.08
C ASP A 58 8.61 -14.62 2.61
N ALA A 59 8.80 -15.84 2.08
CA ALA A 59 9.44 -16.08 0.79
C ALA A 59 8.46 -16.52 -0.30
N ASP A 60 8.86 -16.32 -1.55
CA ASP A 60 8.15 -16.83 -2.71
C ASP A 60 8.37 -18.34 -2.85
N ILE A 61 7.32 -19.13 -2.60
CA ILE A 61 7.36 -20.57 -2.76
C ILE A 61 7.68 -21.00 -4.21
N HIS A 62 7.14 -20.26 -5.20
CA HIS A 62 7.41 -20.51 -6.61
C HIS A 62 8.91 -20.31 -6.91
N TRP A 63 9.49 -19.20 -6.40
CA TRP A 63 10.92 -18.95 -6.52
C TRP A 63 11.75 -20.00 -5.80
N LEU A 64 11.35 -20.41 -4.60
CA LEU A 64 12.04 -21.49 -3.87
C LEU A 64 12.09 -22.79 -4.68
N ILE A 65 11.00 -23.13 -5.38
CA ILE A 65 10.90 -24.37 -6.18
C ILE A 65 11.59 -24.23 -7.53
N THR A 66 11.33 -23.13 -8.26
CA THR A 66 11.71 -22.98 -9.68
C THR A 66 12.94 -22.10 -9.91
N GLY A 67 13.25 -21.20 -8.98
CA GLY A 67 14.25 -20.14 -9.16
C GLY A 67 13.72 -18.93 -9.97
N GLN A 68 12.44 -18.95 -10.36
CA GLN A 68 11.77 -17.82 -11.03
C GLN A 68 10.74 -17.20 -10.07
N PRO A 69 10.62 -15.88 -10.00
CA PRO A 69 9.58 -15.24 -9.21
C PRO A 69 8.20 -15.60 -9.75
N ASP A 70 7.21 -15.76 -8.86
CA ASP A 70 5.81 -15.88 -9.25
C ASP A 70 5.33 -14.53 -9.81
N PRO A 71 4.98 -14.44 -11.11
CA PRO A 71 4.52 -13.18 -11.71
C PRO A 71 3.21 -12.68 -11.11
N ASN A 72 2.45 -13.55 -10.44
CA ASN A 72 1.19 -13.24 -9.80
C ASN A 72 1.32 -13.00 -8.29
N ARG A 73 2.53 -13.11 -7.74
CA ARG A 73 2.73 -12.85 -6.33
C ARG A 73 2.54 -11.36 -6.04
N LEU A 74 1.73 -11.10 -5.03
CA LEU A 74 1.60 -9.78 -4.44
C LEU A 74 2.86 -9.50 -3.60
N VAL A 75 3.69 -8.57 -4.04
CA VAL A 75 4.88 -8.17 -3.30
C VAL A 75 4.57 -6.84 -2.59
N VAL A 76 4.25 -6.95 -1.32
CA VAL A 76 3.88 -5.82 -0.46
C VAL A 76 5.15 -5.24 0.15
N ALA A 77 5.33 -3.92 0.05
CA ALA A 77 6.35 -3.21 0.82
C ALA A 77 6.01 -3.28 2.32
N ALA A 78 6.98 -3.00 3.15
CA ALA A 78 6.94 -3.12 4.60
C ALA A 78 5.54 -3.06 5.22
N ARG A 79 5.25 -3.98 6.13
CA ARG A 79 3.92 -4.22 6.71
C ARG A 79 3.95 -3.80 8.16
N HIS A 80 3.92 -2.48 8.47
CA HIS A 80 4.00 -2.09 9.88
C HIS A 80 3.21 -0.83 10.24
N ARG A 81 2.40 -0.98 11.28
CA ARG A 81 2.00 0.14 12.13
C ARG A 81 2.99 0.19 13.29
N PHE A 82 3.69 1.30 13.47
CA PHE A 82 4.53 1.51 14.65
C PHE A 82 3.63 1.82 15.85
N ASP A 83 3.67 0.94 16.84
CA ASP A 83 3.04 1.17 18.13
C ASP A 83 4.00 1.93 19.04
N HIS A 84 3.65 3.19 19.36
CA HIS A 84 4.46 4.05 20.20
C HIS A 84 4.50 3.61 21.68
N GLU A 85 3.51 2.84 22.16
CA GLU A 85 3.45 2.36 23.55
C GLU A 85 4.34 1.14 23.77
N THR A 86 4.33 0.21 22.82
CA THR A 86 5.13 -1.03 22.92
C THR A 86 6.49 -0.94 22.26
N GLY A 87 6.74 0.10 21.47
CA GLY A 87 7.93 0.24 20.64
C GLY A 87 8.05 -0.84 19.56
N ARG A 88 6.98 -1.57 19.29
CA ARG A 88 6.94 -2.64 18.29
C ARG A 88 6.24 -2.18 17.03
N ARG A 89 6.63 -2.82 15.94
CA ARG A 89 5.95 -2.68 14.64
C ARG A 89 5.15 -3.94 14.42
N ASP A 90 3.86 -3.84 14.64
CA ASP A 90 2.92 -4.93 14.43
C ASP A 90 1.65 -4.41 13.74
N VAL A 91 1.02 -5.26 12.94
CA VAL A 91 -0.31 -5.01 12.37
C VAL A 91 -1.26 -5.99 13.03
N PRO A 92 -2.05 -5.55 14.02
CA PRO A 92 -2.93 -6.43 14.78
C PRO A 92 -3.90 -7.23 13.91
N ASP A 93 -4.37 -6.65 12.78
CA ASP A 93 -5.37 -7.21 11.88
C ASP A 93 -4.76 -7.73 10.57
N ARG A 94 -3.51 -8.18 10.60
CA ARG A 94 -2.74 -8.58 9.40
C ARG A 94 -3.47 -9.59 8.51
N GLU A 95 -4.10 -10.62 9.08
CA GLU A 95 -4.80 -11.64 8.29
C GLU A 95 -5.99 -11.06 7.52
N ALA A 96 -6.73 -10.14 8.17
CA ALA A 96 -7.84 -9.44 7.54
C ALA A 96 -7.33 -8.51 6.42
N ASP A 97 -6.27 -7.74 6.68
CA ASP A 97 -5.64 -6.88 5.68
C ASP A 97 -5.09 -7.69 4.49
N ASP A 98 -4.43 -8.82 4.74
CA ASP A 98 -3.91 -9.71 3.68
C ASP A 98 -5.05 -10.25 2.79
N GLN A 99 -6.26 -10.49 3.34
CA GLN A 99 -7.42 -10.87 2.54
C GLN A 99 -7.87 -9.72 1.63
N VAL A 100 -8.00 -8.52 2.18
CA VAL A 100 -8.38 -7.32 1.40
C VAL A 100 -7.37 -7.03 0.29
N LEU A 101 -6.07 -7.17 0.57
CA LEU A 101 -5.02 -7.00 -0.44
C LEU A 101 -5.12 -8.05 -1.55
N ARG A 102 -5.47 -9.32 -1.22
CA ARG A 102 -5.75 -10.36 -2.23
C ARG A 102 -6.98 -10.02 -3.08
N ASP A 103 -8.03 -9.46 -2.47
CA ASP A 103 -9.23 -9.05 -3.18
C ASP A 103 -8.94 -7.87 -4.12
N VAL A 104 -8.15 -6.88 -3.67
CA VAL A 104 -7.64 -5.81 -4.55
C VAL A 104 -6.80 -6.38 -5.69
N ALA A 105 -5.87 -7.30 -5.42
CA ALA A 105 -5.06 -7.94 -6.45
C ALA A 105 -5.91 -8.73 -7.46
N LEU A 106 -7.01 -9.35 -6.99
CA LEU A 106 -7.96 -10.05 -7.86
C LEU A 106 -8.61 -9.10 -8.87
N THR A 107 -8.94 -7.86 -8.49
CA THR A 107 -9.50 -6.87 -9.42
C THR A 107 -8.57 -6.62 -10.61
N TYR A 108 -7.26 -6.48 -10.35
CA TYR A 108 -6.26 -6.29 -11.42
C TYR A 108 -6.12 -7.50 -12.32
N ARG A 109 -6.11 -8.72 -11.74
CA ARG A 109 -6.01 -9.96 -12.51
C ARG A 109 -7.21 -10.16 -13.42
N GLN A 110 -8.42 -9.91 -12.91
CA GLN A 110 -9.66 -10.04 -13.66
C GLN A 110 -9.80 -8.95 -14.72
N GLY A 111 -9.43 -7.72 -14.40
CA GLY A 111 -9.46 -6.61 -15.34
C GLY A 111 -8.51 -6.77 -16.54
N GLY A 112 -7.49 -7.63 -16.42
CA GLY A 112 -6.57 -7.94 -17.51
C GLY A 112 -5.81 -6.73 -18.07
N LEU A 113 -5.75 -5.64 -17.29
CA LEU A 113 -5.05 -4.42 -17.71
C LEU A 113 -3.57 -4.69 -17.89
N GLN A 114 -3.05 -4.24 -19.02
CA GLN A 114 -1.60 -4.19 -19.21
C GLN A 114 -1.05 -3.01 -18.42
N ALA A 115 -0.01 -3.28 -17.61
CA ALA A 115 0.72 -2.21 -16.95
C ALA A 115 1.21 -1.22 -18.01
N LYS A 116 0.89 0.06 -17.82
CA LYS A 116 1.40 1.09 -18.71
C LYS A 116 2.92 1.14 -18.60
N PRO A 117 3.66 1.21 -19.71
CA PRO A 117 5.08 1.52 -19.64
C PRO A 117 5.23 2.91 -19.01
N VAL A 118 5.57 2.94 -17.74
CA VAL A 118 5.65 4.18 -16.97
C VAL A 118 7.10 4.61 -16.90
N SER A 119 7.33 5.92 -16.99
CA SER A 119 8.61 6.51 -16.64
C SER A 119 9.06 6.04 -15.27
N GLN A 120 10.34 5.80 -15.12
CA GLN A 120 10.91 5.37 -13.84
C GLN A 120 10.51 6.37 -12.74
N LEU A 121 9.92 5.87 -11.65
CA LEU A 121 9.57 6.71 -10.51
C LEU A 121 10.86 7.33 -9.93
N PRO A 122 10.96 8.66 -9.80
CA PRO A 122 12.18 9.27 -9.27
C PRO A 122 12.44 8.82 -7.83
N ALA A 123 13.69 8.49 -7.52
CA ALA A 123 14.08 8.00 -6.20
C ALA A 123 14.20 9.10 -5.13
N THR A 124 13.98 10.37 -5.47
CA THR A 124 14.10 11.49 -4.53
C THR A 124 12.81 12.29 -4.44
N ALA A 125 12.45 12.70 -3.22
CA ALA A 125 11.25 13.48 -2.94
C ALA A 125 11.19 14.79 -3.74
N ASP A 126 12.31 15.49 -3.90
CA ASP A 126 12.37 16.75 -4.66
C ASP A 126 12.01 16.56 -6.14
N ARG A 127 12.51 15.50 -6.77
CA ARG A 127 12.17 15.20 -8.17
C ARG A 127 10.72 14.78 -8.32
N VAL A 128 10.20 14.00 -7.36
CA VAL A 128 8.78 13.62 -7.34
C VAL A 128 7.92 14.86 -7.15
N ARG A 129 8.24 15.76 -6.21
CA ARG A 129 7.53 17.01 -5.99
C ARG A 129 7.52 17.89 -7.24
N ALA A 130 8.66 18.05 -7.89
CA ALA A 130 8.77 18.81 -9.13
C ALA A 130 7.89 18.23 -10.26
N ALA A 131 7.81 16.91 -10.37
CA ALA A 131 6.99 16.25 -11.39
C ALA A 131 5.49 16.30 -11.06
N LEU A 132 5.11 16.29 -9.78
CA LEU A 132 3.71 16.44 -9.34
C LEU A 132 3.20 17.87 -9.55
N GLY A 133 4.10 18.87 -9.49
CA GLY A 133 3.77 20.29 -9.66
C GLY A 133 3.22 20.93 -8.39
N GLU A 134 2.80 22.20 -8.50
CA GLU A 134 2.23 22.95 -7.38
C GLU A 134 0.85 22.39 -6.97
N ASP A 135 0.48 22.59 -5.73
CA ASP A 135 -0.82 22.18 -5.14
C ASP A 135 -1.19 20.70 -5.34
N PHE A 136 -0.17 19.85 -5.51
CA PHE A 136 -0.39 18.43 -5.81
C PHE A 136 -1.17 17.68 -4.74
N VAL A 137 -1.12 18.10 -3.50
CA VAL A 137 -1.78 17.42 -2.37
C VAL A 137 -3.31 17.40 -2.48
N ARG A 138 -3.91 18.36 -3.21
CA ARG A 138 -5.37 18.39 -3.40
C ARG A 138 -5.87 17.27 -4.31
N PRO A 139 -5.36 17.12 -5.54
CA PRO A 139 -5.61 15.96 -6.39
C PRO A 139 -4.47 14.91 -6.29
N PHE A 140 -4.01 14.58 -5.07
CA PHE A 140 -2.78 13.80 -4.93
C PHE A 140 -2.87 12.42 -5.59
N ALA A 141 -3.93 11.67 -5.34
CA ALA A 141 -4.16 10.38 -5.97
C ALA A 141 -4.19 10.48 -7.51
N ASP A 142 -4.93 11.46 -8.04
CA ASP A 142 -5.04 11.65 -9.49
C ASP A 142 -3.71 12.07 -10.13
N ARG A 143 -2.90 12.86 -9.40
CA ARG A 143 -1.56 13.23 -9.85
C ARG A 143 -0.61 12.03 -9.86
N LEU A 144 -0.68 11.15 -8.87
CA LEU A 144 0.10 9.91 -8.82
C LEU A 144 -0.24 9.00 -10.00
N GLU A 145 -1.52 8.80 -10.28
CA GLU A 145 -1.98 8.00 -11.42
C GLU A 145 -1.55 8.60 -12.76
N ALA A 146 -1.74 9.91 -12.95
CA ALA A 146 -1.46 10.58 -14.20
C ALA A 146 0.06 10.71 -14.51
N ARG A 147 0.88 10.99 -13.48
CA ARG A 147 2.31 11.28 -13.67
C ARG A 147 3.20 10.07 -13.57
N PHE A 148 2.86 9.13 -12.70
CA PHE A 148 3.72 7.99 -12.38
C PHE A 148 3.09 6.64 -12.65
N GLY A 149 1.80 6.59 -13.05
CA GLY A 149 1.04 5.35 -13.17
C GLY A 149 1.04 4.55 -11.86
N VAL A 150 0.99 5.27 -10.74
CA VAL A 150 0.81 4.68 -9.42
C VAL A 150 -0.68 4.75 -9.12
N ASP A 151 -1.33 3.63 -9.19
CA ASP A 151 -2.75 3.51 -8.90
C ASP A 151 -3.02 3.69 -7.40
N VAL A 152 -4.08 4.42 -7.05
CA VAL A 152 -4.48 4.62 -5.65
C VAL A 152 -5.85 4.00 -5.42
N VAL A 153 -5.89 3.01 -4.56
CA VAL A 153 -7.10 2.30 -4.12
C VAL A 153 -7.44 2.72 -2.70
N ARG A 154 -8.72 2.91 -2.38
CA ARG A 154 -9.20 3.19 -1.04
C ARG A 154 -10.34 2.26 -0.69
N VAL A 155 -10.22 1.54 0.42
CA VAL A 155 -11.21 0.59 0.93
C VAL A 155 -11.38 0.75 2.43
N ALA A 156 -12.57 0.45 2.95
CA ALA A 156 -12.87 0.68 4.38
C ALA A 156 -12.29 -0.42 5.29
N GLU A 157 -12.04 -1.60 4.72
CA GLU A 157 -11.73 -2.82 5.45
C GLU A 157 -10.26 -2.97 5.87
N LEU A 158 -9.40 -2.02 5.49
CA LEU A 158 -7.98 -2.03 5.87
C LEU A 158 -7.72 -1.34 7.20
N SER A 159 -6.77 -1.87 7.95
CA SER A 159 -6.29 -1.26 9.20
C SER A 159 -5.22 -0.21 9.00
N THR A 160 -4.42 -0.31 7.92
CA THR A 160 -3.34 0.61 7.58
C THR A 160 -3.14 0.73 6.07
N ALA A 161 -2.23 1.61 5.64
CA ALA A 161 -1.86 1.76 4.24
C ALA A 161 -0.82 0.72 3.82
N TYR A 162 -0.83 0.39 2.53
CA TYR A 162 0.11 -0.54 1.91
C TYR A 162 0.46 -0.08 0.50
N SER A 163 1.66 -0.42 0.05
CA SER A 163 2.01 -0.40 -1.37
C SER A 163 2.45 -1.77 -1.85
N PHE A 164 2.13 -2.08 -3.10
CA PHE A 164 2.57 -3.32 -3.74
C PHE A 164 2.80 -3.15 -5.23
N THR A 165 3.48 -4.15 -5.80
CA THR A 165 3.60 -4.31 -7.25
C THR A 165 2.95 -5.62 -7.68
N LEU A 166 2.23 -5.59 -8.81
CA LEU A 166 1.55 -6.76 -9.38
C LEU A 166 1.50 -6.64 -10.91
N GLY A 167 2.11 -7.58 -11.63
CA GLY A 167 2.07 -7.57 -13.10
C GLY A 167 2.59 -6.29 -13.74
N GLY A 168 3.50 -5.56 -13.06
CA GLY A 168 4.01 -4.25 -13.48
C GLY A 168 3.18 -3.05 -13.02
N HIS A 169 1.99 -3.25 -12.47
CA HIS A 169 1.24 -2.18 -11.79
C HIS A 169 1.88 -1.84 -10.45
N ARG A 170 1.91 -0.55 -10.13
CA ARG A 170 2.28 -0.03 -8.81
C ARG A 170 1.00 0.46 -8.14
N VAL A 171 0.70 -0.04 -6.98
CA VAL A 171 -0.57 0.24 -6.30
C VAL A 171 -0.30 0.68 -4.87
N ILE A 172 -0.94 1.77 -4.47
CA ILE A 172 -1.06 2.20 -3.08
C ILE A 172 -2.49 1.91 -2.64
N VAL A 173 -2.65 1.21 -1.52
CA VAL A 173 -3.97 0.88 -0.95
C VAL A 173 -4.09 1.53 0.41
N LEU A 174 -5.18 2.25 0.63
CA LEU A 174 -5.42 3.08 1.80
C LEU A 174 -6.72 2.70 2.48
N PRO A 175 -6.81 2.75 3.82
CA PRO A 175 -8.09 2.67 4.51
C PRO A 175 -8.92 3.95 4.32
N ALA A 176 -10.22 3.80 4.12
CA ALA A 176 -11.18 4.90 3.98
C ALA A 176 -11.55 5.48 5.35
N THR A 177 -10.64 6.25 5.94
CA THR A 177 -10.79 6.77 7.32
C THR A 177 -11.53 8.10 7.42
N GLY A 178 -11.72 8.82 6.32
CA GLY A 178 -12.21 10.20 6.34
C GLY A 178 -11.19 11.21 6.88
N ASN A 179 -9.95 10.83 7.10
CA ASN A 179 -8.88 11.72 7.53
C ASN A 179 -7.95 12.05 6.36
N TRP A 180 -8.29 13.09 5.61
CA TRP A 180 -7.54 13.53 4.44
C TRP A 180 -6.05 13.83 4.72
N PHE A 181 -5.72 14.39 5.89
CA PHE A 181 -4.32 14.70 6.25
C PHE A 181 -3.50 13.42 6.47
N TRP A 182 -4.12 12.44 7.13
CA TRP A 182 -3.51 11.14 7.32
C TRP A 182 -3.35 10.41 5.98
N GLU A 183 -4.35 10.49 5.10
CA GLU A 183 -4.31 9.92 3.76
C GLU A 183 -3.14 10.48 2.94
N ASN A 184 -2.96 11.81 2.92
CA ASN A 184 -1.83 12.44 2.21
C ASN A 184 -0.48 11.96 2.73
N TRP A 185 -0.34 11.86 4.07
CA TRP A 185 0.89 11.35 4.67
C TRP A 185 1.14 9.90 4.27
N SER A 186 0.11 9.05 4.35
CA SER A 186 0.19 7.63 4.00
C SER A 186 0.51 7.44 2.52
N MET A 187 -0.13 8.18 1.61
CA MET A 187 0.22 8.15 0.18
C MET A 187 1.68 8.54 -0.06
N ALA A 188 2.18 9.57 0.61
CA ALA A 188 3.57 10.00 0.47
C ALA A 188 4.56 8.96 1.03
N HIS A 189 4.21 8.28 2.12
CA HIS A 189 4.98 7.20 2.73
C HIS A 189 5.04 5.97 1.82
N GLU A 190 3.89 5.49 1.34
CA GLU A 190 3.82 4.35 0.43
C GLU A 190 4.48 4.64 -0.92
N LEU A 191 4.37 5.88 -1.39
CA LEU A 191 5.13 6.34 -2.57
C LEU A 191 6.63 6.27 -2.32
N GLY A 192 7.09 6.56 -1.11
CA GLY A 192 8.48 6.40 -0.70
C GLY A 192 8.95 4.96 -0.83
N HIS A 193 8.15 3.98 -0.39
CA HIS A 193 8.46 2.56 -0.59
C HIS A 193 8.56 2.19 -2.07
N LEU A 194 7.63 2.67 -2.91
CA LEU A 194 7.68 2.45 -4.36
C LEU A 194 8.89 3.11 -5.03
N ALA A 195 9.21 4.35 -4.64
CA ALA A 195 10.31 5.12 -5.22
C ALA A 195 11.69 4.55 -4.87
N LEU A 196 11.82 4.00 -3.66
CA LEU A 196 13.05 3.40 -3.14
C LEU A 196 13.15 1.89 -3.39
N ALA A 197 12.16 1.32 -4.10
CA ALA A 197 12.08 -0.10 -4.45
C ALA A 197 12.16 -1.04 -3.22
N HIS A 198 11.45 -0.70 -2.13
CA HIS A 198 11.39 -1.48 -0.88
C HIS A 198 10.48 -2.71 -0.96
N HIS A 199 10.29 -3.29 -2.16
CA HIS A 199 9.43 -4.45 -2.41
C HIS A 199 10.24 -5.75 -2.48
N ASP A 200 11.30 -5.84 -1.69
CA ASP A 200 12.13 -7.03 -1.58
C ASP A 200 11.51 -8.06 -0.62
N GLN A 201 11.72 -9.34 -0.94
CA GLN A 201 11.27 -10.47 -0.14
C GLN A 201 12.38 -10.95 0.79
N GLY A 202 11.99 -11.52 1.93
CA GLY A 202 12.93 -12.16 2.84
C GLY A 202 13.99 -11.21 3.38
N ILE A 203 13.61 -9.95 3.67
CA ILE A 203 14.51 -8.97 4.32
C ILE A 203 14.52 -9.15 5.83
N SER A 204 15.63 -8.83 6.46
CA SER A 204 15.76 -8.85 7.92
C SER A 204 14.91 -7.75 8.59
N GLU A 205 14.60 -7.92 9.86
CA GLU A 205 13.89 -6.92 10.66
C GLU A 205 14.62 -5.56 10.66
N ALA A 206 15.95 -5.57 10.85
CA ALA A 206 16.76 -4.37 10.81
C ALA A 206 16.76 -3.66 9.43
N GLU A 207 16.63 -4.40 8.35
CA GLU A 207 16.52 -3.83 7.00
C GLU A 207 15.14 -3.25 6.78
N ARG A 208 14.11 -3.92 7.26
CA ARG A 208 12.74 -3.45 7.27
C ARG A 208 12.59 -2.14 8.02
N ASP A 209 13.23 -2.02 9.20
CA ASP A 209 13.26 -0.77 9.98
C ASP A 209 13.95 0.38 9.23
N ARG A 210 15.00 0.08 8.48
CA ARG A 210 15.65 1.08 7.62
C ARG A 210 14.76 1.52 6.47
N HIS A 211 14.03 0.61 5.85
CA HIS A 211 13.07 0.92 4.79
C HIS A 211 11.95 1.82 5.30
N GLU A 212 11.39 1.52 6.48
CA GLU A 212 10.38 2.37 7.12
C GLU A 212 10.90 3.77 7.44
N ALA A 213 12.10 3.86 8.01
CA ALA A 213 12.72 5.14 8.30
C ALA A 213 12.97 5.96 7.01
N ALA A 214 13.40 5.30 5.93
CA ALA A 214 13.63 5.93 4.64
C ALA A 214 12.32 6.40 3.99
N ALA A 215 11.24 5.60 4.04
CA ALA A 215 9.93 5.97 3.54
C ALA A 215 9.32 7.15 4.33
N ASN A 216 9.47 7.15 5.66
CA ASN A 216 9.07 8.29 6.50
C ASN A 216 9.86 9.57 6.17
N ALA A 217 11.17 9.46 5.96
CA ALA A 217 12.00 10.59 5.54
C ALA A 217 11.58 11.11 4.16
N PHE A 218 11.30 10.21 3.21
CA PHE A 218 10.80 10.56 1.89
C PHE A 218 9.45 11.31 1.98
N ALA A 219 8.49 10.82 2.76
CA ALA A 219 7.20 11.47 2.97
C ALA A 219 7.36 12.88 3.56
N ALA A 220 8.23 13.00 4.58
CA ALA A 220 8.53 14.27 5.22
C ALA A 220 9.20 15.26 4.26
N ASP A 221 10.11 14.82 3.41
CA ASP A 221 10.77 15.67 2.42
C ASP A 221 9.83 16.04 1.26
N LEU A 222 8.91 15.14 0.87
CA LEU A 222 7.91 15.41 -0.16
C LEU A 222 6.88 16.44 0.29
N LEU A 223 6.28 16.26 1.47
CA LEU A 223 5.19 17.12 1.96
C LEU A 223 5.70 18.37 2.67
N LEU A 224 6.78 18.27 3.43
CA LEU A 224 7.33 19.29 4.30
C LEU A 224 8.84 19.50 4.03
N PRO A 225 9.24 19.89 2.80
CA PRO A 225 10.65 20.11 2.47
C PRO A 225 11.23 21.25 3.31
N ARG A 226 12.50 21.13 3.67
CA ARG A 226 13.20 22.12 4.52
C ARG A 226 13.12 23.55 3.99
N VAL A 227 13.23 23.70 2.67
CA VAL A 227 13.18 25.00 1.99
C VAL A 227 11.83 25.71 2.22
N LEU A 228 10.74 24.95 2.17
CA LEU A 228 9.40 25.47 2.41
C LEU A 228 9.21 25.87 3.87
N LEU A 229 9.68 25.04 4.80
CA LEU A 229 9.61 25.32 6.23
C LEU A 229 10.47 26.52 6.63
N ALA A 230 11.63 26.72 6.00
CA ALA A 230 12.52 27.83 6.25
C ALA A 230 11.99 29.18 5.72
N SER A 231 11.03 29.17 4.80
CA SER A 231 10.43 30.39 4.27
C SER A 231 9.36 31.01 5.19
N ILE A 232 8.96 30.31 6.25
CA ILE A 232 7.91 30.74 7.17
C ILE A 232 8.54 31.46 8.40
N ASP A 233 8.05 32.64 8.69
CA ASP A 233 8.32 33.30 9.97
C ASP A 233 7.39 32.75 11.06
N TRP A 234 7.84 31.71 11.74
CA TRP A 234 7.08 31.03 12.77
C TRP A 234 6.79 31.87 14.00
N ASN A 235 7.51 32.98 14.22
CA ASN A 235 7.34 33.83 15.39
C ASN A 235 6.18 34.84 15.19
N SER A 236 5.89 35.22 13.95
CA SER A 236 4.80 36.13 13.61
C SER A 236 3.52 35.39 13.22
N LEU A 237 3.56 34.05 13.11
CA LEU A 237 2.44 33.25 12.62
C LEU A 237 1.34 33.14 13.68
N ASP A 238 0.12 33.52 13.31
CA ASP A 238 -1.09 33.33 14.11
C ASP A 238 -1.83 32.03 13.75
N ALA A 239 -2.95 31.77 14.46
CA ALA A 239 -3.75 30.57 14.23
C ALA A 239 -4.38 30.50 12.83
N ALA A 240 -4.71 31.64 12.23
CA ALA A 240 -5.29 31.70 10.88
C ALA A 240 -4.21 31.37 9.83
N GLY A 241 -3.03 31.95 9.97
CA GLY A 241 -1.89 31.61 9.11
C GLY A 241 -1.46 30.16 9.25
N LEU A 242 -1.45 29.60 10.47
CA LEU A 242 -1.19 28.18 10.67
C LEU A 242 -2.27 27.31 9.99
N ALA A 243 -3.54 27.67 10.10
CA ALA A 243 -4.63 26.94 9.46
C ALA A 243 -4.49 26.96 7.93
N GLU A 244 -4.16 28.11 7.33
CA GLU A 244 -3.91 28.23 5.88
C GLU A 244 -2.77 27.32 5.42
N ILE A 245 -1.63 27.33 6.13
CA ILE A 245 -0.47 26.50 5.83
C ILE A 245 -0.84 25.01 5.86
N LEU A 246 -1.50 24.54 6.92
CA LEU A 246 -1.88 23.14 7.06
C LEU A 246 -2.84 22.68 5.97
N TRP A 247 -3.80 23.56 5.62
CA TRP A 247 -4.75 23.30 4.55
C TRP A 247 -4.06 23.23 3.19
N GLN A 248 -3.21 24.19 2.90
CA GLN A 248 -2.49 24.30 1.64
C GLN A 248 -1.52 23.14 1.41
N TRP A 249 -0.84 22.71 2.48
CA TRP A 249 0.13 21.60 2.41
C TRP A 249 -0.52 20.22 2.62
N GLY A 250 -1.79 20.18 3.02
CA GLY A 250 -2.52 18.95 3.23
C GLY A 250 -1.95 18.06 4.34
N VAL A 251 -1.36 18.67 5.37
CA VAL A 251 -0.72 17.96 6.49
C VAL A 251 -1.38 18.26 7.83
N SER A 252 -1.27 17.33 8.78
CA SER A 252 -1.76 17.55 10.13
C SER A 252 -0.82 18.41 10.97
N ILE A 253 -1.35 19.03 12.03
CA ILE A 253 -0.54 19.70 13.05
C ILE A 253 0.56 18.79 13.61
N ASP A 254 0.20 17.54 13.91
CA ASP A 254 1.13 16.56 14.45
C ASP A 254 2.30 16.25 13.48
N ALA A 255 2.01 16.06 12.18
CA ALA A 255 3.04 15.82 11.17
C ALA A 255 3.99 17.02 11.05
N LEU A 256 3.45 18.24 11.02
CA LEU A 256 4.23 19.47 10.97
C LEU A 256 5.09 19.64 12.23
N ALA A 257 4.49 19.43 13.42
CA ALA A 257 5.19 19.53 14.68
C ALA A 257 6.36 18.52 14.80
N ARG A 258 6.13 17.26 14.45
CA ARG A 258 7.18 16.24 14.41
C ARG A 258 8.32 16.65 13.47
N ARG A 259 7.98 17.14 12.27
CA ARG A 259 9.00 17.58 11.30
C ARG A 259 9.83 18.72 11.81
N LEU A 260 9.22 19.78 12.35
CA LEU A 260 9.94 20.94 12.89
C LEU A 260 10.78 20.56 14.11
N ASN A 261 10.25 19.74 15.01
CA ASN A 261 11.01 19.25 16.15
C ASN A 261 12.26 18.45 15.73
N ALA A 262 12.12 17.58 14.73
CA ALA A 262 13.24 16.81 14.17
C ALA A 262 14.30 17.70 13.49
N LEU A 263 13.91 18.86 12.96
CA LEU A 263 14.82 19.77 12.27
C LEU A 263 15.50 20.77 13.22
N ASN A 264 14.76 21.31 14.18
CA ASN A 264 15.14 22.48 14.97
C ASN A 264 15.32 22.16 16.46
N GLY A 265 14.85 20.99 16.95
CA GLY A 265 14.87 20.60 18.36
C GLY A 265 13.89 21.37 19.24
N GLU A 266 13.18 22.36 18.70
CA GLU A 266 12.21 23.20 19.42
C GLU A 266 11.00 23.53 18.54
N LEU A 267 9.81 23.53 19.16
CA LEU A 267 8.56 23.88 18.47
C LEU A 267 8.25 25.36 18.62
N PRO A 268 7.79 26.02 17.54
CA PRO A 268 7.19 27.36 17.60
C PRO A 268 6.03 27.44 18.61
N ALA A 269 5.82 28.61 19.24
CA ALA A 269 4.80 28.80 20.27
C ALA A 269 3.40 28.43 19.77
N ILE A 270 3.03 28.84 18.57
CA ILE A 270 1.74 28.56 17.96
C ILE A 270 1.50 27.05 17.78
N LEU A 271 2.52 26.28 17.42
CA LEU A 271 2.40 24.82 17.30
C LEU A 271 2.29 24.13 18.67
N ARG A 272 2.97 24.62 19.69
CA ARG A 272 2.81 24.12 21.08
C ARG A 272 1.39 24.35 21.60
N GLU A 273 0.78 25.48 21.28
CA GLU A 273 -0.61 25.81 21.65
C GLU A 273 -1.60 24.82 21.02
N TRP A 274 -1.38 24.44 19.75
CA TRP A 274 -2.31 23.63 18.97
C TRP A 274 -1.95 22.14 18.89
N ALA A 275 -0.78 21.71 19.38
CA ALA A 275 -0.26 20.34 19.22
C ALA A 275 -1.20 19.24 19.77
N SER A 276 -1.97 19.53 20.82
CA SER A 276 -2.94 18.60 21.41
C SER A 276 -4.34 18.66 20.77
N GLN A 277 -4.56 19.52 19.77
CA GLN A 277 -5.86 19.74 19.17
C GLN A 277 -5.96 19.07 17.79
N PRO A 278 -7.14 18.54 17.41
CA PRO A 278 -7.36 18.04 16.06
C PRO A 278 -7.18 19.14 15.01
N THR A 279 -6.47 18.85 13.92
CA THR A 279 -6.24 19.76 12.79
C THR A 279 -7.55 20.36 12.26
N GLN A 280 -8.59 19.54 12.12
CA GLN A 280 -9.91 20.00 11.68
C GLN A 280 -10.52 21.09 12.59
N ARG A 281 -10.26 21.03 13.91
CA ARG A 281 -10.74 22.04 14.86
C ARG A 281 -10.10 23.40 14.59
N LEU A 282 -8.80 23.43 14.34
CA LEU A 282 -8.09 24.65 13.96
C LEU A 282 -8.66 25.23 12.67
N LEU A 283 -8.80 24.39 11.64
CA LEU A 283 -9.31 24.81 10.34
C LEU A 283 -10.73 25.37 10.42
N ARG A 284 -11.66 24.67 11.07
CA ARG A 284 -13.04 25.14 11.21
C ARG A 284 -13.14 26.46 11.97
N ARG A 285 -12.23 26.70 12.90
CA ARG A 285 -12.23 27.92 13.73
C ARG A 285 -11.56 29.11 13.05
N HIS A 286 -10.52 28.88 12.24
CA HIS A 286 -9.65 29.97 11.78
C HIS A 286 -9.52 30.05 10.24
N TRP A 287 -9.76 28.98 9.49
CA TRP A 287 -9.64 28.97 8.03
C TRP A 287 -11.00 29.12 7.34
N ALA A 288 -12.02 28.36 7.77
CA ALA A 288 -13.33 28.30 7.11
C ALA A 288 -14.29 29.45 7.51
N VAL A 289 -13.80 30.49 8.17
CA VAL A 289 -14.64 31.61 8.66
C VAL A 289 -15.17 32.39 7.46
N GLY A 290 -16.50 32.30 7.23
CA GLY A 290 -17.17 33.01 6.14
C GLY A 290 -17.24 32.29 4.80
N ALA A 291 -16.74 31.08 4.69
CA ALA A 291 -16.90 30.26 3.49
C ALA A 291 -18.36 29.81 3.34
N SER A 292 -18.96 30.06 2.18
CA SER A 292 -20.31 29.58 1.83
C SER A 292 -20.40 28.08 1.57
N PHE A 293 -19.26 27.41 1.55
CA PHE A 293 -19.11 26.00 1.17
C PHE A 293 -18.12 25.29 2.09
N ASP A 294 -18.53 24.17 2.72
CA ASP A 294 -17.68 23.42 3.65
C ASP A 294 -16.73 22.50 2.88
N GLU A 295 -15.65 23.07 2.34
CA GLU A 295 -14.61 22.32 1.63
C GLU A 295 -13.90 21.32 2.54
N ILE A 296 -13.81 21.58 3.85
CA ILE A 296 -13.23 20.67 4.82
C ILE A 296 -14.05 19.37 4.86
N THR A 297 -15.37 19.49 5.04
CA THR A 297 -16.26 18.30 5.06
C THR A 297 -16.18 17.52 3.76
N LEU A 298 -16.21 18.20 2.61
CA LEU A 298 -16.11 17.53 1.32
C LEU A 298 -14.82 16.70 1.17
N ARG A 299 -13.69 17.23 1.62
CA ARG A 299 -12.43 16.50 1.56
C ARG A 299 -12.40 15.31 2.52
N MET A 300 -12.95 15.48 3.72
CA MET A 300 -13.06 14.37 4.68
C MET A 300 -14.00 13.29 4.15
N ASP A 301 -15.15 13.68 3.59
CA ASP A 301 -16.10 12.76 2.97
C ASP A 301 -15.51 12.04 1.75
N ALA A 302 -14.73 12.76 0.93
CA ALA A 302 -14.01 12.13 -0.18
C ALA A 302 -12.99 11.09 0.32
N ALA A 303 -12.26 11.39 1.41
CA ALA A 303 -11.30 10.46 2.03
C ALA A 303 -11.99 9.29 2.77
N ALA A 304 -13.29 9.36 3.03
CA ALA A 304 -14.08 8.27 3.60
C ALA A 304 -14.69 7.34 2.54
N ARG A 305 -14.65 7.71 1.27
CA ARG A 305 -15.29 6.94 0.20
C ARG A 305 -14.34 5.93 -0.41
N ARG A 306 -14.89 4.78 -0.78
CA ARG A 306 -14.21 3.77 -1.59
C ARG A 306 -13.74 4.38 -2.92
N ARG A 307 -12.56 4.00 -3.38
CA ARG A 307 -11.96 4.48 -4.63
C ARG A 307 -11.19 3.37 -5.30
N PHE A 308 -11.40 3.23 -6.60
CA PHE A 308 -10.57 2.44 -7.50
C PHE A 308 -10.22 3.27 -8.73
N PRO A 309 -9.09 3.02 -9.41
CA PRO A 309 -8.74 3.70 -10.65
C PRO A 309 -9.83 3.52 -11.71
N LEU A 310 -10.20 4.60 -12.40
CA LEU A 310 -11.25 4.55 -13.43
C LEU A 310 -10.96 3.52 -14.53
N PRO A 311 -9.73 3.40 -15.09
CA PRO A 311 -9.45 2.39 -16.10
C PRO A 311 -9.71 0.95 -15.62
N LEU A 312 -9.52 0.68 -14.32
CA LEU A 312 -9.79 -0.64 -13.75
C LEU A 312 -11.30 -0.92 -13.69
N GLN A 313 -12.09 0.09 -13.31
CA GLN A 313 -13.55 -0.01 -13.32
C GLN A 313 -14.10 -0.21 -14.74
N GLU A 314 -13.57 0.55 -15.72
CA GLU A 314 -13.93 0.44 -17.14
C GLU A 314 -13.60 -0.95 -17.72
N ALA A 315 -12.44 -1.51 -17.35
CA ALA A 315 -12.06 -2.87 -17.77
C ALA A 315 -13.04 -3.93 -17.23
N HIS A 316 -13.45 -3.80 -15.98
CA HIS A 316 -14.46 -4.70 -15.40
C HIS A 316 -15.83 -4.52 -16.07
N LEU A 317 -16.25 -3.29 -16.35
CA LEU A 317 -17.48 -3.01 -17.05
C LEU A 317 -17.51 -3.67 -18.44
N ALA A 318 -16.45 -3.48 -19.23
CA ALA A 318 -16.28 -4.12 -20.53
C ALA A 318 -16.27 -5.66 -20.45
N GLY A 319 -15.66 -6.22 -19.37
CA GLY A 319 -15.68 -7.66 -19.10
C GLY A 319 -17.10 -8.19 -18.80
N ILE A 320 -17.91 -7.41 -18.09
CA ILE A 320 -19.32 -7.77 -17.83
C ILE A 320 -20.14 -7.68 -19.12
N GLU A 321 -20.00 -6.61 -19.88
CA GLU A 321 -20.69 -6.41 -21.16
C GLU A 321 -20.37 -7.51 -22.19
N SER A 322 -19.13 -8.01 -22.18
CA SER A 322 -18.72 -9.14 -23.03
C SER A 322 -19.05 -10.52 -22.47
N GLY A 323 -19.59 -10.61 -21.26
CA GLY A 323 -19.91 -11.87 -20.59
C GLY A 323 -18.71 -12.65 -20.07
N THR A 324 -17.53 -12.06 -20.04
CA THR A 324 -16.29 -12.70 -19.53
C THR A 324 -16.11 -12.54 -18.02
N LEU A 325 -16.76 -11.55 -17.43
CA LEU A 325 -16.75 -11.30 -15.98
C LEU A 325 -18.17 -11.20 -15.41
N GLY A 326 -18.29 -11.54 -14.13
CA GLY A 326 -19.52 -11.32 -13.36
C GLY A 326 -19.54 -9.93 -12.70
N LYS A 327 -20.71 -9.47 -12.27
CA LYS A 327 -20.93 -8.15 -11.63
C LYS A 327 -20.26 -8.01 -10.25
N GLY A 328 -20.00 -9.12 -9.53
CA GLY A 328 -19.61 -9.11 -8.13
C GLY A 328 -18.37 -8.27 -7.82
N THR A 329 -17.33 -8.39 -8.62
CA THR A 329 -16.06 -7.64 -8.39
C THR A 329 -16.25 -6.15 -8.64
N LEU A 330 -16.93 -5.74 -9.71
CA LEU A 330 -17.22 -4.33 -9.97
C LEU A 330 -18.12 -3.72 -8.89
N ALA A 331 -19.16 -4.45 -8.46
CA ALA A 331 -20.03 -4.03 -7.38
C ALA A 331 -19.24 -3.84 -6.06
N TRP A 332 -18.33 -4.77 -5.73
CA TRP A 332 -17.43 -4.62 -4.60
C TRP A 332 -16.51 -3.39 -4.72
N MET A 333 -15.93 -3.14 -5.89
CA MET A 333 -15.12 -1.94 -6.16
C MET A 333 -15.90 -0.64 -5.95
N LEU A 334 -17.20 -0.65 -6.31
CA LEU A 334 -18.10 0.50 -6.15
C LEU A 334 -18.71 0.60 -4.75
N GLY A 335 -18.60 -0.45 -3.94
CA GLY A 335 -19.20 -0.53 -2.60
C GLY A 335 -20.74 -0.62 -2.63
N ILE A 336 -21.30 -1.26 -3.65
CA ILE A 336 -22.74 -1.46 -3.82
C ILE A 336 -23.10 -2.94 -3.90
N ASP A 337 -24.38 -3.25 -3.72
CA ASP A 337 -24.89 -4.61 -3.92
C ASP A 337 -24.78 -5.00 -5.41
N PRO A 338 -24.30 -6.22 -5.75
CA PRO A 338 -24.25 -6.69 -7.13
C PRO A 338 -25.59 -6.66 -7.86
N ASP A 339 -26.71 -6.87 -7.15
CA ASP A 339 -28.06 -6.82 -7.72
C ASP A 339 -28.52 -5.38 -8.00
N ALA A 340 -27.94 -4.40 -7.30
CA ALA A 340 -28.19 -2.98 -7.56
C ALA A 340 -27.36 -2.41 -8.72
N LEU A 341 -26.38 -3.18 -9.23
CA LEU A 341 -25.55 -2.76 -10.34
C LEU A 341 -26.31 -2.97 -11.67
N GLU A 342 -26.79 -1.87 -12.26
CA GLU A 342 -27.41 -1.86 -13.58
C GLU A 342 -26.32 -1.81 -14.66
N VAL A 343 -26.10 -2.94 -15.34
CA VAL A 343 -25.15 -3.09 -16.47
C VAL A 343 -25.79 -4.02 -17.47
N ASP A 344 -25.64 -3.69 -18.75
CA ASP A 344 -26.05 -4.58 -19.84
C ASP A 344 -25.22 -5.86 -19.78
N VAL A 345 -25.93 -6.99 -19.62
CA VAL A 345 -25.31 -8.32 -19.58
C VAL A 345 -25.76 -9.06 -20.84
N PRO A 346 -24.84 -9.75 -21.54
CA PRO A 346 -25.25 -10.58 -22.67
C PRO A 346 -26.34 -11.57 -22.27
N ALA A 347 -27.30 -11.79 -23.14
CA ALA A 347 -28.30 -12.83 -22.93
C ALA A 347 -27.59 -14.18 -22.74
N VAL A 348 -27.86 -14.86 -21.64
CA VAL A 348 -27.34 -16.20 -21.41
C VAL A 348 -27.88 -17.09 -22.54
N PRO A 349 -27.04 -17.76 -23.35
CA PRO A 349 -27.52 -18.69 -24.35
C PRO A 349 -28.43 -19.72 -23.67
N GLU A 350 -29.64 -19.88 -24.16
CA GLU A 350 -30.48 -21.00 -23.71
C GLU A 350 -29.78 -22.30 -24.07
N VAL A 351 -29.20 -22.95 -23.07
CA VAL A 351 -28.58 -24.27 -23.25
C VAL A 351 -29.72 -25.27 -23.36
N ASN A 352 -29.92 -25.79 -24.56
CA ASN A 352 -30.88 -26.87 -24.78
C ASN A 352 -30.39 -28.13 -24.03
N VAL A 353 -31.29 -28.79 -23.31
CA VAL A 353 -30.98 -30.02 -22.56
C VAL A 353 -30.39 -31.10 -23.47
N ASP A 354 -30.82 -31.13 -24.75
CA ASP A 354 -30.33 -32.08 -25.76
C ASP A 354 -28.85 -31.82 -26.12
N ASP A 355 -28.43 -30.53 -26.19
CA ASP A 355 -27.03 -30.15 -26.44
C ASP A 355 -26.13 -30.49 -25.24
N LEU A 356 -26.65 -30.35 -24.02
CA LEU A 356 -25.95 -30.75 -22.81
C LEU A 356 -25.77 -32.27 -22.71
N SER A 357 -26.80 -33.02 -23.05
CA SER A 357 -26.76 -34.49 -23.10
C SER A 357 -25.76 -34.98 -24.13
N ALA A 358 -25.75 -34.38 -25.34
CA ALA A 358 -24.77 -34.69 -26.36
C ALA A 358 -23.31 -34.36 -25.95
N ALA A 359 -23.10 -33.23 -25.26
CA ALA A 359 -21.78 -32.82 -24.76
C ALA A 359 -21.27 -33.71 -23.62
N LEU A 360 -22.16 -34.29 -22.83
CA LEU A 360 -21.85 -35.20 -21.72
C LEU A 360 -21.82 -36.67 -22.14
N GLY A 361 -22.14 -36.96 -23.41
CA GLY A 361 -22.18 -38.35 -23.95
C GLY A 361 -23.29 -39.20 -23.37
N LEU A 362 -24.42 -38.56 -22.97
CA LEU A 362 -25.58 -39.21 -22.41
C LEU A 362 -26.69 -39.43 -23.47
#